data_fdba194813c532e900ed5b9a6ea3a31d
#
_entry.id   fdba194813c532e900ed5b9a6ea3a31d
#
_cell.length_a   1.000
_cell.length_b   1.000
_cell.length_c   1.000
_cell.angle_alpha   90.00
_cell.angle_beta   90.00
_cell.angle_gamma   90.00
#
_symmetry.space_group_name_H-M   'P 1'
#
loop_
_entity.id
_entity.type
_entity.pdbx_description
1 polymer ?
#
loop_
_entity_poly.entity_id
_entity_poly.type
_entity_poly.pdbx_seq_one_letter_code
_entity_poly.pdbx_strand_id
1 'polypeptide(L)'
;MPTISGLRRRGYTPESIVSFANTIGIAKRENVVDVSLLDFTLREHLNRVAPRVMGVLNPLKLVITNYPEGQEEFLVAENNQEDESAGTREVPFSKHLYIEQEDFKEEGNRKFFRLKLGGEVRLKNAYIIKGESVVKDERGNITEIHCTYDADSLSGTGTEASLRKVKGTLHWVSIKHAIKAEVREYDRLFMDESPDSHQEKGFMEFINPDSLRVIDAYVEPSLSEAKVGDRF
;
A
#
# COMPACT_ATOMS: atom_id res chain seq x y z
N MET A 1 -22.14 12.35 2.77
CA MET A 1 -22.28 13.68 3.43
C MET A 1 -21.07 13.93 4.30
N PRO A 2 -20.43 15.09 4.22
CA PRO A 2 -19.28 15.45 5.05
C PRO A 2 -19.73 15.81 6.48
N THR A 3 -20.31 14.84 7.17
CA THR A 3 -20.68 14.97 8.59
C THR A 3 -19.56 14.39 9.45
N ILE A 4 -19.44 14.86 10.69
CA ILE A 4 -18.44 14.31 11.65
C ILE A 4 -18.63 12.79 11.81
N SER A 5 -19.87 12.30 11.86
CA SER A 5 -20.16 10.87 11.91
C SER A 5 -19.70 10.13 10.66
N GLY A 6 -19.90 10.72 9.47
CA GLY A 6 -19.43 10.18 8.20
C GLY A 6 -17.91 10.14 8.11
N LEU A 7 -17.24 11.21 8.50
CA LEU A 7 -15.78 11.28 8.55
C LEU A 7 -15.21 10.23 9.52
N ARG A 8 -15.78 10.12 10.71
CA ARG A 8 -15.38 9.10 11.71
C ARG A 8 -15.51 7.68 11.15
N ARG A 9 -16.61 7.36 10.45
CA ARG A 9 -16.81 6.05 9.80
C ARG A 9 -15.80 5.76 8.70
N ARG A 10 -15.33 6.80 7.99
CA ARG A 10 -14.27 6.68 6.98
C ARG A 10 -12.87 6.60 7.57
N GLY A 11 -12.71 6.70 8.89
CA GLY A 11 -11.43 6.57 9.56
C GLY A 11 -10.71 7.89 9.86
N TYR A 12 -11.33 9.05 9.60
CA TYR A 12 -10.73 10.33 9.97
C TYR A 12 -10.60 10.44 11.50
N THR A 13 -9.46 10.93 11.94
CA THR A 13 -9.16 11.14 13.35
C THR A 13 -9.61 12.53 13.80
N PRO A 14 -9.97 12.74 15.08
CA PRO A 14 -10.28 14.07 15.58
C PRO A 14 -9.15 15.07 15.31
N GLU A 15 -7.90 14.64 15.49
CA GLU A 15 -6.69 15.44 15.29
C GLU A 15 -6.53 15.90 13.85
N SER A 16 -6.80 15.01 12.88
CA SER A 16 -6.74 15.37 11.45
C SER A 16 -7.82 16.38 11.07
N ILE A 17 -9.03 16.27 11.65
CA ILE A 17 -10.13 17.22 11.42
C ILE A 17 -9.79 18.59 12.02
N VAL A 18 -9.24 18.63 13.23
CA VAL A 18 -8.78 19.87 13.87
C VAL A 18 -7.65 20.51 13.07
N SER A 19 -6.67 19.70 12.62
CA SER A 19 -5.58 20.19 11.77
C SER A 19 -6.10 20.80 10.46
N PHE A 20 -7.06 20.12 9.82
CA PHE A 20 -7.72 20.64 8.62
C PHE A 20 -8.41 21.99 8.90
N ALA A 21 -9.23 22.08 9.97
CA ALA A 21 -9.92 23.30 10.33
C ALA A 21 -8.94 24.48 10.60
N ASN A 22 -7.82 24.20 11.26
CA ASN A 22 -6.77 25.20 11.49
C ASN A 22 -6.08 25.65 10.19
N THR A 23 -5.88 24.72 9.25
CA THR A 23 -5.23 25.00 7.96
C THR A 23 -6.10 25.90 7.08
N ILE A 24 -7.40 25.64 7.00
CA ILE A 24 -8.32 26.48 6.20
C ILE A 24 -8.65 27.81 6.87
N GLY A 25 -8.56 27.86 8.19
CA GLY A 25 -8.86 29.06 8.97
C GLY A 25 -10.33 29.48 8.90
N ILE A 26 -10.60 30.72 9.33
CA ILE A 26 -11.94 31.33 9.33
C ILE A 26 -11.99 32.40 8.22
N ALA A 27 -12.91 32.24 7.28
CA ALA A 27 -13.16 33.20 6.21
C ALA A 27 -14.54 33.87 6.39
N LYS A 28 -14.65 35.15 6.02
CA LYS A 28 -15.93 35.90 6.03
C LYS A 28 -16.79 35.56 4.77
N ARG A 29 -16.21 34.98 3.76
CA ARG A 29 -16.87 34.62 2.50
C ARG A 29 -16.91 33.10 2.38
N GLU A 30 -17.91 32.60 1.67
CA GLU A 30 -17.97 31.20 1.29
C GLU A 30 -16.75 30.80 0.46
N ASN A 31 -16.11 29.72 0.84
CA ASN A 31 -14.95 29.15 0.17
C ASN A 31 -15.23 27.70 -0.20
N VAL A 32 -14.79 27.31 -1.38
CA VAL A 32 -14.69 25.91 -1.77
C VAL A 32 -13.29 25.41 -1.41
N VAL A 33 -13.22 24.35 -0.65
CA VAL A 33 -11.98 23.71 -0.23
C VAL A 33 -11.91 22.31 -0.82
N ASP A 34 -10.83 22.01 -1.54
CA ASP A 34 -10.65 20.67 -2.12
C ASP A 34 -10.54 19.61 -1.02
N VAL A 35 -11.29 18.53 -1.15
CA VAL A 35 -11.29 17.39 -0.21
C VAL A 35 -9.91 16.74 -0.07
N SER A 36 -9.04 16.88 -1.07
CA SER A 36 -7.65 16.39 -1.00
C SER A 36 -6.85 17.01 0.14
N LEU A 37 -7.18 18.26 0.57
CA LEU A 37 -6.54 18.86 1.73
C LEU A 37 -6.95 18.16 3.03
N LEU A 38 -8.21 17.75 3.13
CA LEU A 38 -8.69 16.95 4.28
C LEU A 38 -8.02 15.57 4.31
N ASP A 39 -7.90 14.91 3.17
CA ASP A 39 -7.20 13.62 3.05
C ASP A 39 -5.69 13.78 3.34
N PHE A 40 -5.09 14.90 2.95
CA PHE A 40 -3.71 15.24 3.26
C PHE A 40 -3.49 15.35 4.78
N THR A 41 -4.35 16.08 5.50
CA THR A 41 -4.21 16.21 6.96
C THR A 41 -4.39 14.89 7.71
N LEU A 42 -5.25 13.99 7.19
CA LEU A 42 -5.37 12.63 7.70
C LEU A 42 -4.08 11.83 7.48
N ARG A 43 -3.53 11.88 6.28
CA ARG A 43 -2.28 11.17 5.94
C ARG A 43 -1.12 11.64 6.79
N GLU A 44 -0.95 12.94 6.95
CA GLU A 44 0.07 13.52 7.82
C GLU A 44 -0.05 13.08 9.28
N HIS A 45 -1.29 12.97 9.78
CA HIS A 45 -1.50 12.47 11.13
C HIS A 45 -1.20 10.97 11.24
N LEU A 46 -1.74 10.15 10.32
CA LEU A 46 -1.55 8.69 10.36
C LEU A 46 -0.09 8.29 10.13
N ASN A 47 0.66 9.01 9.29
CA ASN A 47 2.09 8.77 9.10
C ASN A 47 2.88 8.77 10.41
N ARG A 48 2.46 9.60 11.37
CA ARG A 48 3.13 9.71 12.67
C ARG A 48 2.68 8.68 13.70
N VAL A 49 1.41 8.27 13.67
CA VAL A 49 0.81 7.51 14.77
C VAL A 49 0.36 6.10 14.41
N ALA A 50 0.13 5.80 13.13
CA ALA A 50 -0.37 4.49 12.72
C ALA A 50 0.76 3.48 12.54
N PRO A 51 0.55 2.22 12.97
CA PRO A 51 1.43 1.13 12.57
C PRO A 51 1.40 0.96 11.06
N ARG A 52 2.57 0.68 10.47
CA ARG A 52 2.69 0.44 9.03
C ARG A 52 2.79 -1.05 8.78
N VAL A 53 1.80 -1.59 8.12
CA VAL A 53 1.70 -3.00 7.75
C VAL A 53 1.83 -3.17 6.24
N MET A 54 2.12 -4.38 5.80
CA MET A 54 2.17 -4.71 4.38
C MET A 54 0.88 -5.38 3.94
N GLY A 55 0.33 -4.88 2.82
CA GLY A 55 -0.81 -5.47 2.14
C GLY A 55 -0.63 -5.35 0.63
N VAL A 56 -1.08 -6.34 -0.11
CA VAL A 56 -1.01 -6.41 -1.57
C VAL A 56 -2.44 -6.42 -2.11
N LEU A 57 -2.81 -5.38 -2.83
CA LEU A 57 -4.17 -5.15 -3.31
C LEU A 57 -4.45 -5.87 -4.63
N ASN A 58 -3.48 -5.86 -5.52
CA ASN A 58 -3.57 -6.52 -6.83
C ASN A 58 -2.41 -7.53 -6.95
N PRO A 59 -2.59 -8.76 -6.41
CA PRO A 59 -1.49 -9.68 -6.19
C PRO A 59 -0.96 -10.30 -7.47
N LEU A 60 0.36 -10.22 -7.64
CA LEU A 60 1.12 -10.98 -8.61
C LEU A 60 2.08 -11.91 -7.88
N LYS A 61 2.07 -13.18 -8.24
CA LYS A 61 2.92 -14.19 -7.61
C LYS A 61 4.39 -13.98 -7.99
N LEU A 62 5.27 -14.01 -6.99
CA LEU A 62 6.71 -13.95 -7.12
C LEU A 62 7.33 -15.19 -6.48
N VAL A 63 8.21 -15.87 -7.21
CA VAL A 63 8.92 -17.06 -6.75
C VAL A 63 10.41 -16.76 -6.70
N ILE A 64 11.01 -16.97 -5.52
CA ILE A 64 12.46 -16.85 -5.34
C ILE A 64 13.10 -18.21 -5.62
N THR A 65 13.64 -18.38 -6.82
CA THR A 65 14.06 -19.68 -7.35
C THR A 65 15.22 -20.32 -6.59
N ASN A 66 16.15 -19.51 -6.09
CA ASN A 66 17.30 -19.94 -5.29
C ASN A 66 17.06 -19.93 -3.77
N TYR A 67 15.82 -19.67 -3.30
CA TYR A 67 15.46 -19.83 -1.90
C TYR A 67 15.09 -21.29 -1.62
N PRO A 68 15.61 -21.89 -0.52
CA PRO A 68 15.37 -23.30 -0.22
C PRO A 68 13.89 -23.64 -0.08
N GLU A 69 13.49 -24.78 -0.60
CA GLU A 69 12.11 -25.24 -0.51
C GLU A 69 11.73 -25.54 0.94
N GLY A 70 10.56 -25.07 1.39
CA GLY A 70 10.07 -25.28 2.76
C GLY A 70 10.74 -24.44 3.84
N GLN A 71 11.79 -23.68 3.52
CA GLN A 71 12.41 -22.77 4.47
C GLN A 71 11.50 -21.55 4.70
N GLU A 72 11.46 -21.11 5.95
CA GLU A 72 10.75 -19.92 6.41
C GLU A 72 11.62 -19.14 7.36
N GLU A 73 11.55 -17.83 7.27
CA GLU A 73 12.23 -16.90 8.16
C GLU A 73 11.24 -15.89 8.70
N PHE A 74 11.50 -15.41 9.92
CA PHE A 74 10.73 -14.32 10.51
C PHE A 74 11.61 -13.08 10.55
N LEU A 75 11.31 -12.13 9.67
CA LEU A 75 12.10 -10.91 9.52
C LEU A 75 11.53 -9.80 10.40
N VAL A 76 12.42 -9.03 11.01
CA VAL A 76 12.03 -7.90 11.86
C VAL A 76 11.63 -6.70 11.00
N ALA A 77 10.45 -6.15 11.25
CA ALA A 77 9.94 -4.94 10.62
C ALA A 77 9.55 -3.91 11.68
N GLU A 78 9.90 -2.65 11.46
CA GLU A 78 9.48 -1.53 12.30
C GLU A 78 7.97 -1.30 12.16
N ASN A 79 7.30 -1.08 13.29
CA ASN A 79 5.87 -0.76 13.28
C ASN A 79 5.61 0.66 12.76
N ASN A 80 6.49 1.61 13.07
CA ASN A 80 6.46 2.95 12.49
C ASN A 80 7.88 3.49 12.34
N GLN A 81 8.24 3.95 11.15
CA GLN A 81 9.58 4.49 10.86
C GLN A 81 9.81 5.89 11.47
N GLU A 82 8.75 6.60 11.85
CA GLU A 82 8.81 7.93 12.44
C GLU A 82 8.72 7.89 13.98
N ASP A 83 8.42 6.71 14.55
CA ASP A 83 8.29 6.51 15.99
C ASP A 83 8.95 5.19 16.43
N GLU A 84 10.18 5.28 16.89
CA GLU A 84 10.93 4.12 17.40
C GLU A 84 10.24 3.46 18.60
N SER A 85 9.43 4.22 19.37
CA SER A 85 8.68 3.69 20.51
C SER A 85 7.55 2.75 20.13
N ALA A 86 7.11 2.79 18.86
CA ALA A 86 6.12 1.86 18.32
C ALA A 86 6.63 0.41 18.25
N GLY A 87 7.93 0.19 18.39
CA GLY A 87 8.56 -1.13 18.42
C GLY A 87 8.59 -1.81 17.04
N THR A 88 8.74 -3.13 17.08
CA THR A 88 8.90 -3.96 15.89
C THR A 88 7.92 -5.13 15.91
N ARG A 89 7.76 -5.78 14.77
CA ARG A 89 7.02 -7.03 14.60
C ARG A 89 7.79 -8.00 13.71
N GLU A 90 7.42 -9.26 13.77
CA GLU A 90 7.94 -10.29 12.89
C GLU A 90 7.04 -10.44 11.66
N VAL A 91 7.67 -10.48 10.47
CA VAL A 91 7.00 -10.71 9.19
C VAL A 91 7.55 -11.99 8.58
N PRO A 92 6.71 -13.00 8.33
CA PRO A 92 7.16 -14.27 7.76
C PRO A 92 7.59 -14.10 6.30
N PHE A 93 8.77 -14.62 5.96
CA PHE A 93 9.33 -14.66 4.62
C PHE A 93 9.43 -16.11 4.14
N SER A 94 9.12 -16.34 2.89
CA SER A 94 9.16 -17.66 2.26
C SER A 94 9.52 -17.57 0.77
N LYS A 95 9.68 -18.70 0.12
CA LYS A 95 9.99 -18.81 -1.32
C LYS A 95 8.94 -18.15 -2.21
N HIS A 96 7.67 -18.23 -1.82
CA HIS A 96 6.53 -17.75 -2.59
C HIS A 96 5.93 -16.50 -1.95
N LEU A 97 5.91 -15.40 -2.70
CA LEU A 97 5.44 -14.11 -2.25
C LEU A 97 4.36 -13.55 -3.19
N TYR A 98 3.55 -12.63 -2.68
CA TYR A 98 2.77 -11.69 -3.50
C TYR A 98 3.42 -10.32 -3.47
N ILE A 99 3.45 -9.66 -4.62
CA ILE A 99 3.75 -8.24 -4.80
C ILE A 99 2.62 -7.58 -5.58
N GLU A 100 2.58 -6.25 -5.66
CA GLU A 100 1.63 -5.56 -6.53
C GLU A 100 1.95 -5.82 -8.01
N GLN A 101 0.91 -6.07 -8.81
CA GLN A 101 1.05 -6.25 -10.25
C GLN A 101 1.68 -5.00 -10.91
N GLU A 102 1.36 -3.80 -10.41
CA GLU A 102 1.89 -2.54 -10.91
C GLU A 102 3.37 -2.33 -10.60
N ASP A 103 3.90 -3.07 -9.64
CA ASP A 103 5.32 -3.03 -9.27
C ASP A 103 6.22 -3.84 -10.22
N PHE A 104 5.63 -4.52 -11.21
CA PHE A 104 6.38 -5.27 -12.22
C PHE A 104 6.10 -4.82 -13.65
N LYS A 105 7.14 -4.78 -14.47
CA LYS A 105 7.07 -4.66 -15.94
C LYS A 105 8.19 -5.48 -16.56
N GLU A 106 7.90 -6.21 -17.65
CA GLU A 106 8.95 -6.91 -18.39
C GLU A 106 9.98 -5.90 -18.92
N GLU A 107 9.52 -4.83 -19.54
CA GLU A 107 10.33 -3.72 -20.01
C GLU A 107 9.93 -2.44 -19.29
N GLY A 108 10.86 -1.85 -18.57
CA GLY A 108 10.68 -0.58 -17.88
C GLY A 108 11.55 0.53 -18.48
N ASN A 109 11.03 1.73 -18.65
CA ASN A 109 11.80 2.90 -19.00
C ASN A 109 12.75 3.31 -17.85
N ARG A 110 13.62 4.31 -18.09
CA ARG A 110 14.60 4.79 -17.11
C ARG A 110 13.98 5.38 -15.83
N LYS A 111 12.70 5.74 -15.85
CA LYS A 111 11.95 6.30 -14.70
C LYS A 111 11.17 5.24 -13.93
N PHE A 112 11.12 4.00 -14.42
CA PHE A 112 10.47 2.89 -13.73
C PHE A 112 11.44 2.27 -12.71
N PHE A 113 11.32 2.69 -11.46
CA PHE A 113 12.17 2.24 -10.34
C PHE A 113 11.55 1.09 -9.57
N ARG A 114 10.87 0.18 -10.27
CA ARG A 114 10.29 -1.05 -9.75
C ARG A 114 10.94 -2.27 -10.40
N LEU A 115 10.41 -3.45 -10.10
CA LEU A 115 10.95 -4.71 -10.63
C LEU A 115 10.75 -4.83 -12.14
N LYS A 116 11.79 -5.23 -12.84
CA LYS A 116 11.77 -5.59 -14.26
C LYS A 116 12.71 -6.75 -14.53
N LEU A 117 12.60 -7.38 -15.69
CA LEU A 117 13.53 -8.42 -16.10
C LEU A 117 14.97 -7.88 -16.13
N GLY A 118 15.91 -8.64 -15.53
CA GLY A 118 17.31 -8.25 -15.34
C GLY A 118 17.54 -7.11 -14.34
N GLY A 119 16.49 -6.52 -13.77
CA GLY A 119 16.57 -5.44 -12.80
C GLY A 119 16.55 -5.93 -11.36
N GLU A 120 17.15 -5.13 -10.48
CA GLU A 120 17.20 -5.40 -9.04
C GLU A 120 16.33 -4.42 -8.26
N VAL A 121 15.67 -4.92 -7.23
CA VAL A 121 14.93 -4.15 -6.24
C VAL A 121 15.12 -4.76 -4.85
N ARG A 122 14.86 -3.98 -3.81
CA ARG A 122 14.80 -4.47 -2.44
C ARG A 122 13.37 -4.82 -2.05
N LEU A 123 13.17 -5.98 -1.48
CA LEU A 123 11.96 -6.29 -0.73
C LEU A 123 12.05 -5.60 0.64
N LYS A 124 11.00 -4.89 1.04
CA LYS A 124 10.99 -4.09 2.27
C LYS A 124 11.33 -4.94 3.49
N ASN A 125 12.29 -4.51 4.28
CA ASN A 125 12.83 -5.21 5.45
C ASN A 125 13.43 -6.61 5.15
N ALA A 126 13.66 -6.93 3.89
CA ALA A 126 14.16 -8.23 3.45
C ALA A 126 15.36 -8.09 2.52
N TYR A 127 15.43 -8.88 1.50
CA TYR A 127 16.56 -9.06 0.59
C TYR A 127 16.45 -8.22 -0.67
N ILE A 128 17.58 -8.07 -1.36
CA ILE A 128 17.62 -7.62 -2.75
C ILE A 128 17.29 -8.83 -3.64
N ILE A 129 16.38 -8.62 -4.57
CA ILE A 129 15.97 -9.61 -5.56
C ILE A 129 16.25 -9.10 -6.97
N LYS A 130 16.43 -10.02 -7.92
CA LYS A 130 16.61 -9.74 -9.34
C LYS A 130 15.58 -10.52 -10.15
N GLY A 131 14.87 -9.85 -11.05
CA GLY A 131 13.92 -10.47 -11.96
C GLY A 131 14.63 -11.27 -13.05
N GLU A 132 14.32 -12.56 -13.20
CA GLU A 132 14.96 -13.44 -14.16
C GLU A 132 14.03 -13.83 -15.32
N SER A 133 12.80 -14.23 -15.02
CA SER A 133 11.83 -14.65 -16.04
C SER A 133 10.39 -14.49 -15.54
N VAL A 134 9.44 -14.67 -16.46
CA VAL A 134 8.00 -14.63 -16.17
C VAL A 134 7.30 -15.86 -16.72
N VAL A 135 6.22 -16.26 -16.06
CA VAL A 135 5.27 -17.24 -16.57
C VAL A 135 4.02 -16.49 -17.03
N LYS A 136 3.49 -16.84 -18.18
CA LYS A 136 2.29 -16.24 -18.77
C LYS A 136 1.19 -17.28 -18.97
N ASP A 137 -0.04 -16.83 -18.87
CA ASP A 137 -1.20 -17.63 -19.25
C ASP A 137 -1.37 -17.70 -20.78
N GLU A 138 -2.37 -18.47 -21.25
CA GLU A 138 -2.69 -18.62 -22.67
C GLU A 138 -3.09 -17.29 -23.35
N ARG A 139 -3.44 -16.28 -22.57
CA ARG A 139 -3.82 -14.94 -23.04
C ARG A 139 -2.65 -13.97 -23.06
N GLY A 140 -1.47 -14.41 -22.60
CA GLY A 140 -0.27 -13.59 -22.51
C GLY A 140 -0.17 -12.72 -21.24
N ASN A 141 -1.09 -12.86 -20.27
CA ASN A 141 -1.00 -12.16 -18.99
C ASN A 141 0.06 -12.82 -18.11
N ILE A 142 0.82 -12.02 -17.40
CA ILE A 142 1.82 -12.50 -16.45
C ILE A 142 1.10 -13.05 -15.23
N THR A 143 1.37 -14.30 -14.89
CA THR A 143 0.80 -14.99 -13.73
C THR A 143 1.81 -15.19 -12.60
N GLU A 144 3.10 -15.25 -12.95
CA GLU A 144 4.17 -15.49 -12.00
C GLU A 144 5.48 -14.84 -12.47
N ILE A 145 6.27 -14.33 -11.54
CA ILE A 145 7.62 -13.79 -11.76
C ILE A 145 8.60 -14.71 -11.04
N HIS A 146 9.66 -15.11 -11.73
CA HIS A 146 10.79 -15.82 -11.16
C HIS A 146 11.92 -14.83 -10.87
N CYS A 147 12.40 -14.83 -9.64
CA CYS A 147 13.50 -13.98 -9.17
C CYS A 147 14.57 -14.84 -8.48
N THR A 148 15.79 -14.33 -8.46
CA THR A 148 16.83 -14.76 -7.53
C THR A 148 16.96 -13.73 -6.41
N TYR A 149 17.41 -14.15 -5.22
CA TYR A 149 17.74 -13.26 -4.12
C TYR A 149 19.22 -13.33 -3.77
N ASP A 150 19.73 -12.25 -3.23
CA ASP A 150 21.08 -12.14 -2.68
C ASP A 150 21.00 -12.39 -1.17
N ALA A 151 21.47 -13.58 -0.72
CA ALA A 151 21.36 -14.01 0.68
C ALA A 151 22.09 -13.10 1.67
N ASP A 152 23.17 -12.43 1.23
CA ASP A 152 23.95 -11.52 2.07
C ASP A 152 23.36 -10.12 2.15
N SER A 153 22.26 -9.85 1.41
CA SER A 153 21.65 -8.53 1.29
C SER A 153 20.54 -8.25 2.30
N LEU A 154 20.32 -9.09 3.32
CA LEU A 154 19.28 -8.91 4.32
C LEU A 154 19.37 -7.52 4.98
N SER A 155 18.27 -6.80 4.96
CA SER A 155 18.18 -5.45 5.54
C SER A 155 18.53 -5.46 7.03
N GLY A 156 19.34 -4.48 7.46
CA GLY A 156 19.70 -4.31 8.87
C GLY A 156 20.91 -5.14 9.35
N THR A 157 21.48 -6.03 8.52
CA THR A 157 22.65 -6.85 8.93
C THR A 157 23.98 -6.10 8.90
N GLY A 158 24.06 -4.96 8.19
CA GLY A 158 25.29 -4.17 8.08
C GLY A 158 26.36 -4.76 7.14
N THR A 159 26.05 -5.84 6.42
CA THR A 159 26.92 -6.40 5.39
C THR A 159 27.07 -5.44 4.20
N GLU A 160 28.15 -5.56 3.42
CA GLU A 160 28.35 -4.76 2.22
C GLU A 160 27.18 -4.93 1.23
N ALA A 161 26.67 -6.15 1.05
CA ALA A 161 25.52 -6.45 0.22
C ALA A 161 24.23 -5.81 0.76
N SER A 162 24.02 -5.82 2.09
CA SER A 162 22.85 -5.19 2.71
C SER A 162 22.86 -3.66 2.58
N LEU A 163 24.02 -3.04 2.55
CA LEU A 163 24.20 -1.61 2.39
C LEU A 163 24.16 -1.15 0.92
N ARG A 164 24.18 -2.10 -0.02
CA ARG A 164 24.11 -1.82 -1.46
C ARG A 164 22.83 -1.11 -1.81
N LYS A 165 22.96 0.06 -2.46
CA LYS A 165 21.82 0.88 -2.86
C LYS A 165 21.19 0.35 -4.14
N VAL A 166 19.92 -0.01 -4.07
CA VAL A 166 19.05 -0.27 -5.21
C VAL A 166 17.95 0.80 -5.28
N LYS A 167 17.46 1.11 -6.48
CA LYS A 167 16.57 2.26 -6.65
C LYS A 167 15.12 1.99 -6.25
N GLY A 168 14.69 0.73 -6.12
CA GLY A 168 13.33 0.36 -5.81
C GLY A 168 13.24 -0.42 -4.52
N THR A 169 12.21 -0.15 -3.72
CA THR A 169 11.81 -0.99 -2.60
C THR A 169 10.34 -1.36 -2.78
N LEU A 170 10.04 -2.65 -2.74
CA LEU A 170 8.70 -3.20 -2.88
C LEU A 170 8.20 -3.74 -1.55
N HIS A 171 6.91 -3.54 -1.26
CA HIS A 171 6.23 -4.29 -0.21
C HIS A 171 5.77 -5.64 -0.77
N TRP A 172 5.54 -6.57 0.13
CA TRP A 172 5.27 -7.96 -0.21
C TRP A 172 4.57 -8.67 0.94
N VAL A 173 3.94 -9.81 0.67
CA VAL A 173 3.44 -10.73 1.70
C VAL A 173 3.78 -12.17 1.31
N SER A 174 4.09 -13.01 2.31
CA SER A 174 4.32 -14.44 2.11
C SER A 174 3.00 -15.14 1.76
N ILE A 175 2.93 -15.84 0.64
CA ILE A 175 1.71 -16.53 0.19
C ILE A 175 1.21 -17.51 1.25
N LYS A 176 2.12 -18.22 1.91
CA LYS A 176 1.77 -19.22 2.92
C LYS A 176 1.09 -18.62 4.15
N HIS A 177 1.45 -17.39 4.52
CA HIS A 177 1.03 -16.75 5.77
C HIS A 177 0.03 -15.61 5.55
N ALA A 178 -0.11 -15.14 4.32
CA ALA A 178 -0.97 -14.02 4.01
C ALA A 178 -2.45 -14.32 4.34
N ILE A 179 -3.11 -13.32 4.88
CA ILE A 179 -4.54 -13.37 5.18
C ILE A 179 -5.29 -12.70 4.04
N LYS A 180 -6.29 -13.38 3.49
CA LYS A 180 -7.19 -12.78 2.50
C LYS A 180 -8.10 -11.76 3.19
N ALA A 181 -8.17 -10.55 2.63
CA ALA A 181 -8.98 -9.45 3.14
C ALA A 181 -9.80 -8.80 2.02
N GLU A 182 -11.03 -8.40 2.31
CA GLU A 182 -11.82 -7.53 1.45
C GLU A 182 -11.37 -6.09 1.68
N VAL A 183 -10.96 -5.41 0.63
CA VAL A 183 -10.60 -3.99 0.67
C VAL A 183 -11.63 -3.17 -0.09
N ARG A 184 -12.10 -2.10 0.54
CA ARG A 184 -13.02 -1.13 -0.03
C ARG A 184 -12.29 0.17 -0.28
N GLU A 185 -12.05 0.44 -1.56
CA GLU A 185 -11.45 1.70 -1.99
C GLU A 185 -12.56 2.72 -2.23
N TYR A 186 -12.48 3.84 -1.52
CA TYR A 186 -13.43 4.94 -1.64
C TYR A 186 -12.82 6.08 -2.46
N ASP A 187 -13.53 6.54 -3.47
CA ASP A 187 -13.24 7.73 -4.24
C ASP A 187 -14.29 8.82 -3.99
N ARG A 188 -14.23 9.92 -4.71
CA ARG A 188 -15.21 11.01 -4.65
C ARG A 188 -16.60 10.51 -5.00
N LEU A 189 -17.60 10.89 -4.21
CA LEU A 189 -18.97 10.45 -4.42
C LEU A 189 -19.58 11.10 -5.67
N PHE A 190 -19.18 12.33 -6.00
CA PHE A 190 -19.68 13.07 -7.15
C PHE A 190 -18.54 13.40 -8.12
N MET A 191 -18.86 13.41 -9.40
CA MET A 191 -17.97 13.85 -10.48
C MET A 191 -17.96 15.38 -10.66
N ASP A 192 -18.90 16.07 -10.04
CA ASP A 192 -19.07 17.53 -10.07
C ASP A 192 -18.79 18.15 -8.71
N GLU A 193 -18.22 19.36 -8.69
CA GLU A 193 -17.90 20.09 -7.45
C GLU A 193 -19.15 20.60 -6.73
N SER A 194 -20.21 20.91 -7.50
CA SER A 194 -21.47 21.50 -7.00
C SER A 194 -22.67 20.80 -7.63
N PRO A 195 -22.90 19.50 -7.34
CA PRO A 195 -23.87 18.67 -8.03
C PRO A 195 -25.33 19.12 -7.84
N ASP A 196 -25.60 19.94 -6.83
CA ASP A 196 -26.92 20.50 -6.51
C ASP A 196 -27.13 21.92 -7.08
N SER A 197 -26.14 22.51 -7.75
CA SER A 197 -26.23 23.86 -8.34
C SER A 197 -26.88 23.89 -9.72
N HIS A 198 -27.12 22.74 -10.33
CA HIS A 198 -27.65 22.63 -11.69
C HIS A 198 -29.18 22.73 -11.70
N GLN A 199 -29.74 23.60 -12.54
CA GLN A 199 -31.21 23.81 -12.63
C GLN A 199 -31.94 22.68 -13.37
N GLU A 200 -31.27 22.05 -14.34
CA GLU A 200 -31.89 21.05 -15.25
C GLU A 200 -31.59 19.60 -14.85
N LYS A 201 -30.62 19.37 -13.95
CA LYS A 201 -30.16 18.03 -13.56
C LYS A 201 -30.20 17.86 -12.06
N GLY A 202 -30.70 16.72 -11.61
CA GLY A 202 -30.65 16.37 -10.19
C GLY A 202 -29.24 15.92 -9.77
N PHE A 203 -28.88 16.15 -8.51
CA PHE A 203 -27.54 15.77 -7.98
C PHE A 203 -27.21 14.28 -8.17
N MET A 204 -28.22 13.42 -8.29
CA MET A 204 -28.06 11.99 -8.52
C MET A 204 -27.40 11.67 -9.87
N GLU A 205 -27.53 12.56 -10.87
CA GLU A 205 -26.92 12.36 -12.19
C GLU A 205 -25.41 12.55 -12.19
N PHE A 206 -24.89 13.16 -11.13
CA PHE A 206 -23.45 13.41 -10.95
C PHE A 206 -22.77 12.40 -10.03
N ILE A 207 -23.47 11.33 -9.60
CA ILE A 207 -22.86 10.27 -8.79
C ILE A 207 -21.76 9.60 -9.59
N ASN A 208 -20.59 9.46 -8.96
CA ASN A 208 -19.48 8.68 -9.50
C ASN A 208 -19.79 7.19 -9.35
N PRO A 209 -19.99 6.44 -10.45
CA PRO A 209 -20.25 5.00 -10.38
C PRO A 209 -19.11 4.21 -9.77
N ASP A 210 -17.89 4.73 -9.86
CA ASP A 210 -16.65 4.12 -9.32
C ASP A 210 -16.28 4.64 -7.93
N SER A 211 -17.20 5.33 -7.24
CA SER A 211 -16.98 5.89 -5.90
C SER A 211 -16.67 4.85 -4.82
N LEU A 212 -16.97 3.60 -5.08
CA LEU A 212 -16.63 2.45 -4.23
C LEU A 212 -16.19 1.28 -5.12
N ARG A 213 -14.95 0.83 -4.93
CA ARG A 213 -14.44 -0.42 -5.51
C ARG A 213 -14.19 -1.41 -4.39
N VAL A 214 -14.63 -2.64 -4.58
CA VAL A 214 -14.41 -3.75 -3.64
C VAL A 214 -13.46 -4.72 -4.30
N ILE A 215 -12.32 -4.98 -3.68
CA ILE A 215 -11.28 -5.87 -4.19
C ILE A 215 -10.85 -6.88 -3.14
N ASP A 216 -10.39 -8.03 -3.59
CA ASP A 216 -9.72 -9.02 -2.75
C ASP A 216 -8.23 -8.69 -2.67
N ALA A 217 -7.72 -8.62 -1.46
CA ALA A 217 -6.32 -8.33 -1.16
C ALA A 217 -5.70 -9.41 -0.26
N TYR A 218 -4.38 -9.38 -0.14
CA TYR A 218 -3.65 -10.20 0.80
C TYR A 218 -2.82 -9.32 1.73
N VAL A 219 -2.95 -9.55 3.04
CA VAL A 219 -2.29 -8.76 4.07
C VAL A 219 -1.40 -9.63 4.96
N GLU A 220 -0.43 -9.02 5.61
CA GLU A 220 0.45 -9.72 6.54
C GLU A 220 -0.31 -10.26 7.76
N PRO A 221 0.19 -11.34 8.42
CA PRO A 221 -0.51 -12.01 9.52
C PRO A 221 -0.74 -11.15 10.77
N SER A 222 0.04 -10.09 10.97
CA SER A 222 -0.14 -9.16 12.10
C SER A 222 -1.54 -8.53 12.15
N LEU A 223 -2.23 -8.48 11.00
CA LEU A 223 -3.60 -7.97 10.91
C LEU A 223 -4.68 -8.97 11.36
N SER A 224 -4.32 -10.20 11.77
CA SER A 224 -5.30 -11.22 12.25
C SER A 224 -6.09 -10.76 13.48
N GLU A 225 -5.49 -9.89 14.30
CA GLU A 225 -6.11 -9.37 15.52
C GLU A 225 -6.68 -7.96 15.36
N ALA A 226 -6.69 -7.43 14.13
CA ALA A 226 -7.23 -6.11 13.85
C ALA A 226 -8.72 -6.00 14.21
N LYS A 227 -9.09 -4.90 14.84
CA LYS A 227 -10.43 -4.62 15.31
C LYS A 227 -11.06 -3.47 14.53
N VAL A 228 -12.38 -3.42 14.56
CA VAL A 228 -13.12 -2.30 13.97
C VAL A 228 -12.69 -0.99 14.63
N GLY A 229 -12.17 -0.07 13.83
CA GLY A 229 -11.67 1.23 14.25
C GLY A 229 -10.15 1.33 14.31
N ASP A 230 -9.42 0.22 14.19
CA ASP A 230 -7.96 0.25 14.06
C ASP A 230 -7.57 0.94 12.74
N ARG A 231 -6.39 1.51 12.72
CA ARG A 231 -5.81 2.24 11.57
C ARG A 231 -4.37 1.81 11.38
N PHE A 232 -4.01 1.64 10.11
CA PHE A 232 -2.72 1.16 9.69
C PHE A 232 -2.16 2.02 8.56
#